data_3eae7046bec328a77a7546afb7a4497b
#
_entry.id   3eae7046bec328a77a7546afb7a4497b
#
_cell.length_a   1.000
_cell.length_b   1.000
_cell.length_c   1.000
_cell.angle_alpha   90.00
_cell.angle_beta   90.00
_cell.angle_gamma   90.00
#
_symmetry.space_group_name_H-M   'P 1'
#
loop_
_entity.id
_entity.type
_entity.pdbx_description
1 polymer ?
#
loop_
_entity_poly.entity_id
_entity_poly.type
_entity_poly.pdbx_seq_one_letter_code
_entity_poly.pdbx_strand_id
1 'polypeptide(L)'
;MNLLFLTVSRITDINARGIYTDLMRRFRDEGHNVHIVSPLERRLKQKTQYIEKDGIKLLNVKTFNIQKTNLIEKGIGTILLAYQFHQAIQKHLQNIKFDLIIYSTPPITTTKVVQFIKKRDSAKTYLLLKDIFPQNAVDLGMVKKGGVMHRYFRRKEKKLYKVSDYIGCMSQANVEYVIHHNPEINPDVIETNPNSIEPVRKTIQPEEKMQARRKYGIPVATTVFIYGGNLGKPQGIDFLISVLMANDGKQDRFFIVVGSGTEFPKIQKWFERNQPKNARLLSGLPKHEYDQLVQSCDVGMIFLDQRFTIPNFPSRLLSYLEFEMPVIAGTDRNTDLGKIIEENNFGLWAESGDLDKMNQHIDYICQNADARQLMGANGYSYLFSHYTTKHSYEIIMNHFKRDAQTSQI
;
A
#
# COMPACT_ATOMS: atom_id res chain seq x y z
N MET A 1 16.43 -3.89 -21.09
CA MET A 1 15.18 -4.63 -21.34
C MET A 1 14.02 -3.65 -21.49
N ASN A 2 13.00 -4.01 -22.26
CA ASN A 2 11.73 -3.28 -22.32
C ASN A 2 10.79 -3.82 -21.23
N LEU A 3 10.43 -2.97 -20.29
CA LEU A 3 9.55 -3.29 -19.17
C LEU A 3 8.19 -2.64 -19.36
N LEU A 4 7.12 -3.40 -19.16
CA LEU A 4 5.76 -2.90 -19.08
C LEU A 4 5.22 -3.00 -17.66
N PHE A 5 4.79 -1.87 -17.10
CA PHE A 5 4.10 -1.84 -15.81
C PHE A 5 2.61 -1.53 -15.97
N LEU A 6 1.75 -2.42 -15.48
CA LEU A 6 0.29 -2.26 -15.50
C LEU A 6 -0.23 -1.99 -14.09
N THR A 7 -0.94 -0.88 -13.91
CA THR A 7 -1.51 -0.51 -12.61
C THR A 7 -2.86 0.20 -12.73
N VAL A 8 -3.67 0.16 -11.67
CA VAL A 8 -4.88 1.01 -11.53
C VAL A 8 -4.60 2.30 -10.78
N SER A 9 -3.43 2.45 -10.22
CA SER A 9 -3.00 3.73 -9.67
C SER A 9 -2.75 4.71 -10.80
N ARG A 10 -3.40 5.88 -10.74
CA ARG A 10 -3.16 6.93 -11.73
C ARG A 10 -1.73 7.46 -11.56
N ILE A 11 -0.92 7.32 -12.62
CA ILE A 11 0.44 7.86 -12.70
C ILE A 11 0.50 8.85 -13.86
N THR A 12 0.51 10.13 -13.53
CA THR A 12 0.64 11.25 -14.49
C THR A 12 1.94 12.03 -14.27
N ASP A 13 2.56 11.83 -13.11
CA ASP A 13 3.85 12.38 -12.76
C ASP A 13 4.73 11.29 -12.18
N ILE A 14 5.81 10.98 -12.89
CA ILE A 14 6.75 9.93 -12.49
C ILE A 14 7.66 10.38 -11.35
N ASN A 15 7.82 11.68 -11.14
CA ASN A 15 8.63 12.25 -10.06
C ASN A 15 7.85 12.33 -8.74
N ALA A 16 6.54 12.18 -8.77
CA ALA A 16 5.76 12.05 -7.55
C ALA A 16 6.19 10.80 -6.77
N ARG A 17 6.49 10.96 -5.49
CA ARG A 17 6.92 9.86 -4.60
C ARG A 17 5.79 8.85 -4.36
N GLY A 18 6.11 7.58 -4.48
CA GLY A 18 5.17 6.50 -4.23
C GLY A 18 5.74 5.14 -4.59
N ILE A 19 5.19 4.09 -4.02
CA ILE A 19 5.67 2.70 -4.14
C ILE A 19 5.87 2.24 -5.60
N TYR A 20 5.04 2.70 -6.53
CA TYR A 20 5.16 2.31 -7.94
C TYR A 20 6.06 3.25 -8.72
N THR A 21 5.95 4.55 -8.52
CA THR A 21 6.79 5.53 -9.21
C THR A 21 8.25 5.39 -8.80
N ASP A 22 8.53 5.18 -7.52
CA ASP A 22 9.87 4.98 -7.00
C ASP A 22 10.49 3.70 -7.61
N LEU A 23 9.75 2.58 -7.62
CA LEU A 23 10.21 1.33 -8.20
C LEU A 23 10.45 1.46 -9.73
N MET A 24 9.55 2.14 -10.44
CA MET A 24 9.72 2.32 -11.89
C MET A 24 10.89 3.25 -12.23
N ARG A 25 11.16 4.29 -11.40
CA ARG A 25 12.38 5.08 -11.54
C ARG A 25 13.64 4.24 -11.29
N ARG A 26 13.63 3.35 -10.29
CA ARG A 26 14.75 2.41 -10.08
C ARG A 26 15.02 1.58 -11.33
N PHE A 27 14.02 1.01 -11.96
CA PHE A 27 14.21 0.26 -13.22
C PHE A 27 14.79 1.14 -14.33
N ARG A 28 14.33 2.37 -14.49
CA ARG A 28 14.90 3.33 -15.45
C ARG A 28 16.37 3.61 -15.16
N ASP A 29 16.70 3.89 -13.91
CA ASP A 29 18.06 4.25 -13.48
C ASP A 29 19.06 3.09 -13.63
N GLU A 30 18.55 1.84 -13.61
CA GLU A 30 19.29 0.62 -13.94
C GLU A 30 19.33 0.33 -15.46
N GLY A 31 18.95 1.28 -16.30
CA GLY A 31 19.08 1.22 -17.75
C GLY A 31 17.97 0.47 -18.49
N HIS A 32 16.80 0.27 -17.89
CA HIS A 32 15.67 -0.36 -18.57
C HIS A 32 14.75 0.67 -19.25
N ASN A 33 14.19 0.28 -20.41
CA ASN A 33 13.13 1.04 -21.07
C ASN A 33 11.79 0.78 -20.40
N VAL A 34 11.33 1.72 -19.57
CA VAL A 34 10.13 1.58 -18.77
C VAL A 34 8.92 2.19 -19.45
N HIS A 35 7.87 1.38 -19.61
CA HIS A 35 6.55 1.79 -20.08
C HIS A 35 5.51 1.55 -18.99
N ILE A 36 4.71 2.56 -18.68
CA ILE A 36 3.66 2.46 -17.64
C ILE A 36 2.31 2.63 -18.31
N VAL A 37 1.39 1.70 -18.07
CA VAL A 37 -0.02 1.80 -18.44
C VAL A 37 -0.85 2.05 -17.19
N SER A 38 -1.50 3.20 -17.14
CA SER A 38 -2.31 3.61 -15.99
C SER A 38 -3.64 4.25 -16.42
N PRO A 39 -4.68 4.24 -15.57
CA PRO A 39 -5.98 4.78 -15.92
C PRO A 39 -6.00 6.31 -15.86
N LEU A 40 -6.73 6.89 -16.78
CA LEU A 40 -7.12 8.29 -16.81
C LEU A 40 -8.66 8.34 -16.78
N GLU A 41 -9.22 8.41 -15.58
CA GLU A 41 -10.66 8.28 -15.38
C GLU A 41 -11.46 9.36 -16.12
N ARG A 42 -12.61 8.99 -16.71
CA ARG A 42 -13.45 9.87 -17.54
C ARG A 42 -13.86 11.18 -16.87
N ARG A 43 -13.97 11.21 -15.53
CA ARG A 43 -14.27 12.44 -14.76
C ARG A 43 -13.21 13.51 -14.94
N LEU A 44 -12.00 13.18 -15.37
CA LEU A 44 -10.92 14.14 -15.63
C LEU A 44 -11.04 14.79 -17.01
N LYS A 45 -12.02 14.37 -17.85
CA LYS A 45 -12.31 14.91 -19.19
C LYS A 45 -11.11 14.94 -20.15
N GLN A 46 -10.10 14.05 -19.93
CA GLN A 46 -8.91 13.94 -20.76
C GLN A 46 -9.01 12.73 -21.69
N LYS A 47 -8.30 12.80 -22.82
CA LYS A 47 -8.17 11.69 -23.78
C LYS A 47 -7.00 10.80 -23.40
N THR A 48 -6.96 9.57 -23.96
CA THR A 48 -5.78 8.70 -23.86
C THR A 48 -4.55 9.43 -24.40
N GLN A 49 -3.46 9.36 -23.64
CA GLN A 49 -2.19 10.05 -23.94
C GLN A 49 -1.04 9.04 -23.87
N TYR A 50 -0.12 9.12 -24.82
CA TYR A 50 1.14 8.40 -24.76
C TYR A 50 2.25 9.45 -24.80
N ILE A 51 2.94 9.64 -23.71
CA ILE A 51 3.94 10.70 -23.48
C ILE A 51 5.20 10.11 -22.86
N GLU A 52 6.34 10.73 -23.13
CA GLU A 52 7.57 10.44 -22.41
C GLU A 52 7.86 11.56 -21.42
N LYS A 53 8.21 11.17 -20.19
CA LYS A 53 8.59 12.09 -19.14
C LYS A 53 9.74 11.49 -18.33
N ASP A 54 10.84 12.22 -18.25
CA ASP A 54 12.04 11.85 -17.49
C ASP A 54 12.52 10.40 -17.79
N GLY A 55 12.56 10.04 -19.09
CA GLY A 55 13.02 8.74 -19.57
C GLY A 55 12.04 7.57 -19.34
N ILE A 56 10.81 7.85 -18.87
CA ILE A 56 9.75 6.86 -18.71
C ILE A 56 8.58 7.19 -19.62
N LYS A 57 8.05 6.17 -20.30
CA LYS A 57 6.94 6.30 -21.25
C LYS A 57 5.62 5.97 -20.53
N LEU A 58 4.70 6.95 -20.52
CA LEU A 58 3.41 6.87 -19.84
C LEU A 58 2.29 6.74 -20.86
N LEU A 59 1.59 5.60 -20.86
CA LEU A 59 0.33 5.42 -21.58
C LEU A 59 -0.83 5.58 -20.59
N ASN A 60 -1.33 6.80 -20.49
CA ASN A 60 -2.47 7.15 -19.66
C ASN A 60 -3.77 6.89 -20.43
N VAL A 61 -4.48 5.83 -20.08
CA VAL A 61 -5.63 5.32 -20.85
C VAL A 61 -6.93 5.89 -20.30
N LYS A 62 -7.73 6.56 -21.15
CA LYS A 62 -9.08 6.99 -20.78
C LYS A 62 -9.92 5.77 -20.38
N THR A 63 -10.40 5.75 -19.13
CA THR A 63 -11.18 4.66 -18.56
C THR A 63 -12.50 5.17 -17.96
N PHE A 64 -13.42 4.24 -17.66
CA PHE A 64 -14.52 4.53 -16.75
C PHE A 64 -13.97 4.88 -15.35
N ASN A 65 -14.81 5.52 -14.51
CA ASN A 65 -14.39 5.79 -13.14
C ASN A 65 -14.35 4.47 -12.34
N ILE A 66 -13.24 4.25 -11.64
CA ILE A 66 -13.01 3.08 -10.78
C ILE A 66 -12.73 3.47 -9.33
N GLN A 67 -12.41 4.75 -9.11
CA GLN A 67 -12.18 5.32 -7.79
C GLN A 67 -13.16 6.47 -7.55
N LYS A 68 -13.53 6.69 -6.27
CA LYS A 68 -14.42 7.78 -5.84
C LYS A 68 -15.70 7.88 -6.71
N THR A 69 -16.36 6.76 -6.95
CA THR A 69 -17.58 6.63 -7.76
C THR A 69 -18.54 5.63 -7.11
N ASN A 70 -19.78 5.55 -7.59
CA ASN A 70 -20.77 4.61 -7.09
C ASN A 70 -20.40 3.14 -7.41
N LEU A 71 -21.00 2.19 -6.68
CA LEU A 71 -20.64 0.77 -6.77
C LEU A 71 -20.90 0.16 -8.16
N ILE A 72 -21.95 0.62 -8.86
CA ILE A 72 -22.32 0.11 -10.19
C ILE A 72 -21.27 0.54 -11.21
N GLU A 73 -20.93 1.83 -11.24
CA GLU A 73 -19.91 2.36 -12.14
C GLU A 73 -18.54 1.75 -11.84
N LYS A 74 -18.18 1.60 -10.57
CA LYS A 74 -16.96 0.93 -10.16
C LYS A 74 -16.90 -0.50 -10.67
N GLY A 75 -17.99 -1.26 -10.57
CA GLY A 75 -18.07 -2.63 -11.06
C GLY A 75 -17.90 -2.71 -12.58
N ILE A 76 -18.65 -1.91 -13.34
CA ILE A 76 -18.54 -1.83 -14.80
C ILE A 76 -17.13 -1.37 -15.21
N GLY A 77 -16.62 -0.31 -14.59
CA GLY A 77 -15.28 0.22 -14.86
C GLY A 77 -14.18 -0.81 -14.63
N THR A 78 -14.27 -1.58 -13.54
CA THR A 78 -13.29 -2.64 -13.23
C THR A 78 -13.32 -3.78 -14.26
N ILE A 79 -14.50 -4.15 -14.75
CA ILE A 79 -14.64 -5.21 -15.78
C ILE A 79 -14.09 -4.73 -17.13
N LEU A 80 -14.42 -3.51 -17.53
CA LEU A 80 -14.04 -2.95 -18.82
C LEU A 80 -12.60 -2.44 -18.86
N LEU A 81 -11.95 -2.23 -17.72
CA LEU A 81 -10.58 -1.73 -17.64
C LEU A 81 -9.61 -2.55 -18.49
N ALA A 82 -9.68 -3.88 -18.36
CA ALA A 82 -8.82 -4.77 -19.13
C ALA A 82 -9.00 -4.60 -20.64
N TYR A 83 -10.23 -4.42 -21.10
CA TYR A 83 -10.53 -4.17 -22.51
C TYR A 83 -9.97 -2.82 -22.97
N GLN A 84 -10.16 -1.75 -22.18
CA GLN A 84 -9.66 -0.42 -22.50
C GLN A 84 -8.12 -0.38 -22.54
N PHE A 85 -7.45 -1.05 -21.59
CA PHE A 85 -6.00 -1.21 -21.58
C PHE A 85 -5.53 -1.98 -22.82
N HIS A 86 -6.19 -3.09 -23.15
CA HIS A 86 -5.86 -3.91 -24.32
C HIS A 86 -5.89 -3.09 -25.62
N GLN A 87 -6.99 -2.36 -25.86
CA GLN A 87 -7.14 -1.52 -27.04
C GLN A 87 -6.07 -0.41 -27.12
N ALA A 88 -5.77 0.23 -25.99
CA ALA A 88 -4.75 1.28 -25.96
C ALA A 88 -3.34 0.70 -26.22
N ILE A 89 -3.01 -0.45 -25.64
CA ILE A 89 -1.73 -1.14 -25.85
C ILE A 89 -1.58 -1.57 -27.31
N GLN A 90 -2.62 -2.15 -27.91
CA GLN A 90 -2.58 -2.50 -29.33
C GLN A 90 -2.37 -1.28 -30.22
N LYS A 91 -2.98 -0.13 -29.89
CA LYS A 91 -2.87 1.08 -30.68
C LYS A 91 -1.51 1.78 -30.56
N HIS A 92 -0.96 1.84 -29.34
CA HIS A 92 0.20 2.69 -29.04
C HIS A 92 1.50 1.92 -28.80
N LEU A 93 1.42 0.61 -28.46
CA LEU A 93 2.57 -0.20 -28.07
C LEU A 93 2.72 -1.48 -28.92
N GLN A 94 2.07 -1.57 -30.09
CA GLN A 94 2.09 -2.78 -30.94
C GLN A 94 3.49 -3.12 -31.45
N ASN A 95 4.32 -2.12 -31.72
CA ASN A 95 5.66 -2.26 -32.29
C ASN A 95 6.75 -2.43 -31.20
N ILE A 96 6.36 -2.48 -29.92
CA ILE A 96 7.29 -2.63 -28.81
C ILE A 96 7.18 -4.06 -28.30
N LYS A 97 8.29 -4.79 -28.36
CA LYS A 97 8.42 -6.12 -27.75
C LYS A 97 8.87 -5.94 -26.30
N PHE A 98 8.09 -6.46 -25.34
CA PHE A 98 8.39 -6.41 -23.93
C PHE A 98 9.12 -7.67 -23.49
N ASP A 99 10.09 -7.51 -22.60
CA ASP A 99 10.83 -8.61 -21.96
C ASP A 99 10.21 -8.99 -20.62
N LEU A 100 9.70 -7.97 -19.90
CA LEU A 100 9.11 -8.11 -18.56
C LEU A 100 7.81 -7.34 -18.45
N ILE A 101 6.77 -8.00 -17.91
CA ILE A 101 5.50 -7.40 -17.54
C ILE A 101 5.38 -7.43 -16.02
N ILE A 102 5.40 -6.28 -15.36
CA ILE A 102 5.07 -6.13 -13.95
C ILE A 102 3.65 -5.62 -13.83
N TYR A 103 2.86 -6.17 -12.93
CA TYR A 103 1.49 -5.72 -12.67
C TYR A 103 1.11 -5.93 -11.23
N SER A 104 0.19 -5.13 -10.72
CA SER A 104 -0.19 -5.14 -9.30
C SER A 104 -1.65 -5.50 -9.07
N THR A 105 -1.94 -6.08 -7.91
CA THR A 105 -3.31 -6.19 -7.40
C THR A 105 -3.62 -5.03 -6.44
N PRO A 106 -4.90 -4.63 -6.31
CA PRO A 106 -5.98 -4.81 -7.27
C PRO A 106 -5.74 -4.04 -8.59
N PRO A 107 -6.38 -4.40 -9.70
CA PRO A 107 -7.48 -5.32 -9.88
C PRO A 107 -6.98 -6.72 -10.29
N ILE A 108 -7.82 -7.74 -10.06
CA ILE A 108 -7.55 -9.11 -10.54
C ILE A 108 -8.10 -9.36 -11.96
N THR A 109 -8.56 -8.32 -12.66
CA THR A 109 -9.22 -8.42 -13.97
C THR A 109 -8.27 -8.26 -15.16
N THR A 110 -7.02 -7.90 -14.93
CA THR A 110 -6.00 -7.64 -15.97
C THR A 110 -5.46 -8.89 -16.67
N THR A 111 -5.79 -10.09 -16.19
CA THR A 111 -5.26 -11.37 -16.68
C THR A 111 -5.24 -11.49 -18.21
N LYS A 112 -6.32 -11.09 -18.90
CA LYS A 112 -6.39 -11.19 -20.37
C LYS A 112 -5.37 -10.30 -21.07
N VAL A 113 -5.12 -9.11 -20.56
CA VAL A 113 -4.12 -8.17 -21.10
C VAL A 113 -2.73 -8.72 -20.90
N VAL A 114 -2.42 -9.18 -19.70
CA VAL A 114 -1.13 -9.80 -19.36
C VAL A 114 -0.89 -11.02 -20.24
N GLN A 115 -1.86 -11.92 -20.36
CA GLN A 115 -1.77 -13.13 -21.19
C GLN A 115 -1.54 -12.81 -22.68
N PHE A 116 -2.22 -11.78 -23.20
CA PHE A 116 -2.05 -11.36 -24.58
C PHE A 116 -0.61 -10.89 -24.84
N ILE A 117 -0.08 -9.99 -24.01
CA ILE A 117 1.27 -9.46 -24.18
C ILE A 117 2.33 -10.54 -23.94
N LYS A 118 2.16 -11.35 -22.89
CA LYS A 118 3.03 -12.50 -22.60
C LYS A 118 3.16 -13.41 -23.81
N LYS A 119 2.03 -13.74 -24.48
CA LYS A 119 2.03 -14.60 -25.66
C LYS A 119 2.63 -13.91 -26.90
N ARG A 120 2.32 -12.61 -27.11
CA ARG A 120 2.82 -11.82 -28.24
C ARG A 120 4.35 -11.69 -28.22
N ASP A 121 4.88 -11.41 -27.03
CA ASP A 121 6.27 -10.97 -26.86
C ASP A 121 7.18 -12.06 -26.27
N SER A 122 6.61 -13.18 -25.82
CA SER A 122 7.31 -14.20 -24.99
C SER A 122 7.88 -13.59 -23.69
N ALA A 123 7.19 -12.58 -23.15
CA ALA A 123 7.63 -11.82 -21.99
C ALA A 123 7.45 -12.62 -20.69
N LYS A 124 8.39 -12.45 -19.74
CA LYS A 124 8.20 -12.90 -18.36
C LYS A 124 7.20 -12.01 -17.63
N THR A 125 6.54 -12.58 -16.64
CA THR A 125 5.48 -11.88 -15.90
C THR A 125 5.74 -11.92 -14.40
N TYR A 126 5.68 -10.75 -13.75
CA TYR A 126 5.85 -10.60 -12.31
C TYR A 126 4.63 -9.92 -11.69
N LEU A 127 3.93 -10.62 -10.81
CA LEU A 127 2.78 -10.10 -10.08
C LEU A 127 3.23 -9.49 -8.75
N LEU A 128 3.00 -8.20 -8.54
CA LEU A 128 3.07 -7.56 -7.23
C LEU A 128 1.72 -7.78 -6.52
N LEU A 129 1.65 -8.82 -5.67
CA LEU A 129 0.44 -9.19 -4.94
C LEU A 129 0.30 -8.32 -3.68
N LYS A 130 -0.38 -7.19 -3.83
CA LYS A 130 -0.53 -6.19 -2.75
C LYS A 130 -1.80 -6.37 -1.93
N ASP A 131 -2.74 -7.20 -2.39
CA ASP A 131 -4.01 -7.48 -1.72
C ASP A 131 -4.53 -8.85 -2.15
N ILE A 132 -5.10 -9.62 -1.23
CA ILE A 132 -5.66 -10.94 -1.46
C ILE A 132 -7.18 -10.81 -1.59
N PHE A 133 -7.62 -10.58 -2.82
CA PHE A 133 -9.03 -10.47 -3.18
C PHE A 133 -9.46 -11.72 -3.97
N PRO A 134 -10.61 -12.36 -3.67
CA PRO A 134 -11.78 -11.79 -2.99
C PRO A 134 -11.86 -12.05 -1.47
N GLN A 135 -10.90 -12.73 -0.87
CA GLN A 135 -11.03 -13.13 0.54
C GLN A 135 -11.13 -11.92 1.49
N ASN A 136 -10.39 -10.83 1.25
CA ASN A 136 -10.54 -9.60 2.02
C ASN A 136 -11.98 -9.06 2.05
N ALA A 137 -12.69 -9.15 0.92
CA ALA A 137 -14.09 -8.72 0.82
C ALA A 137 -15.05 -9.70 1.52
N VAL A 138 -14.71 -10.98 1.59
CA VAL A 138 -15.46 -12.00 2.36
C VAL A 138 -15.32 -11.72 3.86
N ASP A 139 -14.11 -11.50 4.33
CA ASP A 139 -13.82 -11.27 5.75
C ASP A 139 -14.56 -10.03 6.28
N LEU A 140 -14.66 -9.00 5.45
CA LEU A 140 -15.39 -7.77 5.77
C LEU A 140 -16.92 -7.86 5.55
N GLY A 141 -17.43 -9.04 5.19
CA GLY A 141 -18.86 -9.25 4.93
C GLY A 141 -19.41 -8.57 3.68
N MET A 142 -18.53 -8.08 2.78
CA MET A 142 -18.93 -7.42 1.52
C MET A 142 -19.32 -8.41 0.42
N VAL A 143 -18.79 -9.64 0.49
CA VAL A 143 -19.05 -10.72 -0.46
C VAL A 143 -19.35 -11.99 0.34
N LYS A 144 -20.47 -12.65 0.02
CA LYS A 144 -20.85 -13.93 0.67
C LYS A 144 -19.90 -15.04 0.25
N LYS A 145 -19.25 -15.71 1.21
CA LYS A 145 -18.41 -16.91 0.98
C LYS A 145 -19.21 -18.00 0.25
N GLY A 146 -18.63 -18.55 -0.82
CA GLY A 146 -19.29 -19.56 -1.66
C GLY A 146 -20.38 -19.02 -2.60
N GLY A 147 -20.77 -17.74 -2.51
CA GLY A 147 -21.74 -17.11 -3.41
C GLY A 147 -21.23 -16.94 -4.85
N VAL A 148 -22.10 -16.53 -5.76
CA VAL A 148 -21.79 -16.37 -7.20
C VAL A 148 -20.63 -15.39 -7.41
N MET A 149 -20.67 -14.24 -6.73
CA MET A 149 -19.62 -13.22 -6.83
C MET A 149 -18.28 -13.74 -6.29
N HIS A 150 -18.29 -14.43 -5.14
CA HIS A 150 -17.08 -15.04 -4.59
C HIS A 150 -16.47 -16.04 -5.57
N ARG A 151 -17.27 -16.97 -6.11
CA ARG A 151 -16.80 -17.98 -7.08
C ARG A 151 -16.26 -17.34 -8.36
N TYR A 152 -16.92 -16.29 -8.85
CA TYR A 152 -16.45 -15.55 -10.03
C TYR A 152 -15.08 -14.91 -9.80
N PHE A 153 -14.92 -14.14 -8.73
CA PHE A 153 -13.66 -13.46 -8.43
C PHE A 153 -12.55 -14.44 -8.04
N ARG A 154 -12.88 -15.51 -7.31
CA ARG A 154 -11.91 -16.56 -6.99
C ARG A 154 -11.36 -17.25 -8.25
N ARG A 155 -12.20 -17.47 -9.27
CA ARG A 155 -11.73 -17.96 -10.58
C ARG A 155 -10.83 -16.95 -11.30
N LYS A 156 -11.11 -15.66 -11.18
CA LYS A 156 -10.24 -14.60 -11.75
C LYS A 156 -8.90 -14.54 -11.06
N GLU A 157 -8.88 -14.60 -9.77
CA GLU A 157 -7.66 -14.62 -8.95
C GLU A 157 -6.78 -15.85 -9.32
N LYS A 158 -7.33 -17.05 -9.34
CA LYS A 158 -6.60 -18.25 -9.77
C LYS A 158 -6.01 -18.13 -11.19
N LYS A 159 -6.76 -17.54 -12.12
CA LYS A 159 -6.25 -17.28 -13.47
C LYS A 159 -5.12 -16.24 -13.49
N LEU A 160 -5.19 -15.23 -12.61
CA LEU A 160 -4.14 -14.24 -12.48
C LEU A 160 -2.86 -14.89 -11.96
N TYR A 161 -2.95 -15.72 -10.93
CA TYR A 161 -1.79 -16.44 -10.39
C TYR A 161 -1.19 -17.37 -11.45
N LYS A 162 -2.02 -18.13 -12.16
CA LYS A 162 -1.58 -19.07 -13.22
C LYS A 162 -0.85 -18.39 -14.39
N VAL A 163 -1.17 -17.13 -14.73
CA VAL A 163 -0.49 -16.41 -15.82
C VAL A 163 0.84 -15.82 -15.37
N SER A 164 1.03 -15.66 -14.06
CA SER A 164 2.24 -15.09 -13.45
C SER A 164 3.37 -16.13 -13.45
N ASP A 165 4.53 -15.76 -13.96
CA ASP A 165 5.74 -16.59 -13.82
C ASP A 165 6.29 -16.49 -12.41
N TYR A 166 6.14 -15.30 -11.77
CA TYR A 166 6.55 -15.04 -10.39
C TYR A 166 5.51 -14.18 -9.68
N ILE A 167 5.38 -14.38 -8.37
CA ILE A 167 4.41 -13.69 -7.50
C ILE A 167 5.14 -13.16 -6.28
N GLY A 168 5.28 -11.83 -6.19
CA GLY A 168 5.84 -11.13 -5.04
C GLY A 168 4.74 -10.72 -4.06
N CYS A 169 4.77 -11.30 -2.87
CA CYS A 169 3.85 -11.08 -1.77
C CYS A 169 4.36 -10.00 -0.81
N MET A 170 3.48 -9.43 0.01
CA MET A 170 3.81 -8.35 0.92
C MET A 170 4.64 -8.78 2.13
N SER A 171 4.52 -10.02 2.57
CA SER A 171 5.21 -10.58 3.71
C SER A 171 5.27 -12.11 3.64
N GLN A 172 5.99 -12.74 4.56
CA GLN A 172 6.08 -14.19 4.64
C GLN A 172 4.71 -14.83 4.92
N ALA A 173 3.90 -14.24 5.79
CA ALA A 173 2.54 -14.72 6.05
C ALA A 173 1.65 -14.69 4.79
N ASN A 174 1.84 -13.69 3.91
CA ASN A 174 1.15 -13.68 2.61
C ASN A 174 1.61 -14.83 1.70
N VAL A 175 2.90 -15.13 1.67
CA VAL A 175 3.45 -16.27 0.90
C VAL A 175 2.81 -17.57 1.36
N GLU A 176 2.84 -17.83 2.65
CA GLU A 176 2.25 -19.04 3.26
C GLU A 176 0.76 -19.15 3.01
N TYR A 177 0.04 -18.03 3.13
CA TYR A 177 -1.40 -17.99 2.82
C TYR A 177 -1.67 -18.35 1.37
N VAL A 178 -0.92 -17.77 0.42
CA VAL A 178 -1.13 -18.03 -1.03
C VAL A 178 -0.81 -19.48 -1.35
N ILE A 179 0.27 -20.04 -0.86
CA ILE A 179 0.65 -21.45 -1.05
C ILE A 179 -0.45 -22.37 -0.50
N HIS A 180 -0.87 -22.15 0.74
CA HIS A 180 -1.88 -22.98 1.40
C HIS A 180 -3.22 -22.99 0.66
N HIS A 181 -3.65 -21.83 0.14
CA HIS A 181 -4.96 -21.70 -0.51
C HIS A 181 -4.94 -21.95 -2.04
N ASN A 182 -3.76 -22.17 -2.63
CA ASN A 182 -3.60 -22.44 -4.06
C ASN A 182 -2.58 -23.57 -4.31
N PRO A 183 -2.87 -24.79 -3.87
CA PRO A 183 -1.93 -25.91 -3.97
C PRO A 183 -1.60 -26.30 -5.43
N GLU A 184 -2.34 -25.77 -6.40
CA GLU A 184 -2.07 -25.94 -7.83
C GLU A 184 -0.95 -25.05 -8.37
N ILE A 185 -0.41 -24.12 -7.56
CA ILE A 185 0.68 -23.22 -7.96
C ILE A 185 1.99 -23.74 -7.37
N ASN A 186 3.05 -23.76 -8.19
CA ASN A 186 4.37 -24.13 -7.69
C ASN A 186 4.81 -23.12 -6.60
N PRO A 187 5.13 -23.57 -5.38
CA PRO A 187 5.61 -22.67 -4.32
C PRO A 187 6.85 -21.87 -4.69
N ASP A 188 7.73 -22.41 -5.53
CA ASP A 188 9.00 -21.78 -5.93
C ASP A 188 8.83 -20.48 -6.73
N VAL A 189 7.62 -20.24 -7.26
CA VAL A 189 7.32 -18.98 -7.98
C VAL A 189 6.73 -17.91 -7.07
N ILE A 190 6.53 -18.20 -5.77
CA ILE A 190 5.92 -17.28 -4.80
C ILE A 190 7.00 -16.87 -3.80
N GLU A 191 7.21 -15.57 -3.67
CA GLU A 191 8.27 -15.02 -2.82
C GLU A 191 7.81 -13.75 -2.08
N THR A 192 8.56 -13.33 -1.08
CA THR A 192 8.34 -12.05 -0.40
C THR A 192 8.95 -10.92 -1.20
N ASN A 193 8.12 -9.99 -1.67
CA ASN A 193 8.51 -8.73 -2.29
C ASN A 193 7.55 -7.63 -1.83
N PRO A 194 7.80 -7.02 -0.68
CA PRO A 194 6.92 -6.03 -0.08
C PRO A 194 6.84 -4.75 -0.90
N ASN A 195 5.95 -3.84 -0.50
CA ASN A 195 5.99 -2.47 -0.99
C ASN A 195 7.33 -1.84 -0.62
N SER A 196 7.87 -1.07 -1.54
CA SER A 196 9.17 -0.43 -1.38
C SER A 196 9.13 1.03 -1.79
N ILE A 197 10.01 1.83 -1.22
CA ILE A 197 10.21 3.24 -1.55
C ILE A 197 11.68 3.54 -1.77
N GLU A 198 11.97 4.67 -2.41
CA GLU A 198 13.30 5.26 -2.36
C GLU A 198 13.36 6.17 -1.13
N PRO A 199 14.04 5.76 -0.04
CA PRO A 199 14.05 6.54 1.19
C PRO A 199 14.76 7.88 0.99
N VAL A 200 14.15 8.94 1.50
CA VAL A 200 14.76 10.28 1.52
C VAL A 200 14.94 10.70 2.96
N ARG A 201 16.19 10.86 3.37
CA ARG A 201 16.49 11.40 4.69
C ARG A 201 16.12 12.88 4.72
N LYS A 202 14.92 13.17 5.18
CA LYS A 202 14.44 14.54 5.44
C LYS A 202 14.31 14.71 6.93
N THR A 203 15.23 15.43 7.52
CA THR A 203 15.09 15.88 8.91
C THR A 203 14.32 17.19 8.89
N ILE A 204 13.13 17.20 9.49
CA ILE A 204 12.39 18.45 9.72
C ILE A 204 13.13 19.29 10.74
N GLN A 205 13.30 20.59 10.44
CA GLN A 205 13.91 21.51 11.41
C GLN A 205 12.96 21.75 12.60
N PRO A 206 13.49 21.98 13.82
CA PRO A 206 12.66 22.20 15.00
C PRO A 206 11.60 23.29 14.81
N GLU A 207 11.96 24.38 14.14
CA GLU A 207 11.06 25.50 13.83
C GLU A 207 9.92 25.08 12.89
N GLU A 208 10.23 24.30 11.87
CA GLU A 208 9.23 23.76 10.92
C GLU A 208 8.30 22.77 11.62
N LYS A 209 8.84 21.90 12.51
CA LYS A 209 8.05 21.00 13.34
C LYS A 209 7.06 21.78 14.21
N MET A 210 7.53 22.84 14.88
CA MET A 210 6.69 23.70 15.71
C MET A 210 5.63 24.44 14.88
N GLN A 211 5.99 24.94 13.71
CA GLN A 211 5.07 25.63 12.81
C GLN A 211 3.95 24.67 12.34
N ALA A 212 4.31 23.44 11.93
CA ALA A 212 3.35 22.41 11.55
C ALA A 212 2.41 22.06 12.73
N ARG A 213 2.94 21.90 13.94
CA ARG A 213 2.13 21.67 15.14
C ARG A 213 1.14 22.81 15.41
N ARG A 214 1.59 24.07 15.33
CA ARG A 214 0.72 25.25 15.47
C ARG A 214 -0.37 25.30 14.43
N LYS A 215 -0.05 25.04 13.15
CA LYS A 215 -1.02 25.01 12.04
C LYS A 215 -2.20 24.08 12.32
N TYR A 216 -1.93 22.95 12.95
CA TYR A 216 -2.95 21.93 13.24
C TYR A 216 -3.45 21.96 14.68
N GLY A 217 -3.05 22.96 15.48
CA GLY A 217 -3.49 23.12 16.87
C GLY A 217 -3.01 21.99 17.79
N ILE A 218 -1.82 21.46 17.54
CA ILE A 218 -1.18 20.41 18.33
C ILE A 218 -0.42 21.07 19.49
N PRO A 219 -0.66 20.69 20.76
CA PRO A 219 0.07 21.22 21.90
C PRO A 219 1.56 20.84 21.83
N VAL A 220 2.44 21.77 22.26
CA VAL A 220 3.89 21.61 22.13
C VAL A 220 4.44 20.48 23.02
N ALA A 221 3.94 20.37 24.24
CA ALA A 221 4.44 19.44 25.28
C ALA A 221 3.79 18.04 25.27
N THR A 222 3.20 17.63 24.14
CA THR A 222 2.50 16.32 24.06
C THR A 222 3.24 15.35 23.15
N THR A 223 3.12 14.05 23.46
CA THR A 223 3.47 12.99 22.49
C THR A 223 2.36 12.89 21.45
N VAL A 224 2.71 13.06 20.18
CA VAL A 224 1.73 13.14 19.09
C VAL A 224 1.67 11.85 18.31
N PHE A 225 0.50 11.23 18.33
CA PHE A 225 0.18 10.01 17.59
C PHE A 225 -0.53 10.36 16.29
N ILE A 226 -0.13 9.74 15.18
CA ILE A 226 -0.79 9.96 13.90
C ILE A 226 -1.30 8.66 13.28
N TYR A 227 -2.57 8.66 12.92
CA TYR A 227 -3.15 7.71 11.98
C TYR A 227 -3.40 8.41 10.65
N GLY A 228 -2.72 7.99 9.57
CA GLY A 228 -2.81 8.63 8.26
C GLY A 228 -3.20 7.68 7.13
N GLY A 229 -4.04 8.15 6.20
CA GLY A 229 -4.34 7.46 4.95
C GLY A 229 -5.80 7.03 4.77
N ASN A 230 -6.02 5.81 4.26
CA ASN A 230 -7.37 5.30 4.00
C ASN A 230 -8.15 5.07 5.31
N LEU A 231 -9.34 5.64 5.39
CA LEU A 231 -10.32 5.42 6.47
C LEU A 231 -11.45 4.53 5.92
N GLY A 232 -11.09 3.32 5.53
CA GLY A 232 -12.01 2.31 5.02
C GLY A 232 -12.28 1.18 6.01
N LYS A 233 -13.25 0.31 5.71
CA LYS A 233 -13.59 -0.86 6.54
C LYS A 233 -12.40 -1.71 6.95
N PRO A 234 -11.39 -1.95 6.07
CA PRO A 234 -10.23 -2.75 6.44
C PRO A 234 -9.41 -2.22 7.60
N GLN A 235 -9.61 -0.99 8.00
CA GLN A 235 -8.71 -0.25 8.88
C GLN A 235 -9.14 -0.24 10.35
N GLY A 236 -10.06 -1.10 10.78
CA GLY A 236 -10.43 -1.23 12.20
C GLY A 236 -10.84 0.10 12.85
N ILE A 237 -11.65 0.94 12.16
CA ILE A 237 -12.01 2.28 12.63
C ILE A 237 -12.74 2.27 13.98
N ASP A 238 -13.48 1.20 14.29
CA ASP A 238 -14.14 1.06 15.59
C ASP A 238 -13.11 0.95 16.73
N PHE A 239 -12.04 0.20 16.50
CA PHE A 239 -10.97 0.08 17.48
C PHE A 239 -10.19 1.39 17.64
N LEU A 240 -9.90 2.10 16.53
CA LEU A 240 -9.33 3.45 16.61
C LEU A 240 -10.20 4.38 17.47
N ILE A 241 -11.52 4.40 17.24
CA ILE A 241 -12.45 5.22 18.02
C ILE A 241 -12.38 4.83 19.50
N SER A 242 -12.36 3.54 19.85
CA SER A 242 -12.24 3.07 21.23
C SER A 242 -10.95 3.56 21.90
N VAL A 243 -9.83 3.54 21.17
CA VAL A 243 -8.54 4.07 21.64
C VAL A 243 -8.63 5.58 21.90
N LEU A 244 -9.23 6.34 20.98
CA LEU A 244 -9.41 7.78 21.17
C LEU A 244 -10.28 8.08 22.39
N MET A 245 -11.38 7.34 22.59
CA MET A 245 -12.27 7.49 23.77
C MET A 245 -11.54 7.22 25.09
N ALA A 246 -10.78 6.14 25.16
CA ALA A 246 -10.06 5.74 26.37
C ALA A 246 -8.92 6.71 26.75
N ASN A 247 -8.49 7.53 25.80
CA ASN A 247 -7.41 8.50 26.00
C ASN A 247 -7.90 9.96 26.02
N ASP A 248 -9.22 10.21 25.91
CA ASP A 248 -9.74 11.57 25.92
C ASP A 248 -9.45 12.30 27.24
N GLY A 249 -9.03 13.55 27.13
CA GLY A 249 -8.67 14.41 28.27
C GLY A 249 -7.30 14.18 28.89
N LYS A 250 -6.53 13.14 28.50
CA LYS A 250 -5.14 12.98 28.93
C LYS A 250 -4.25 14.06 28.28
N GLN A 251 -3.49 14.78 29.10
CA GLN A 251 -2.78 15.98 28.65
C GLN A 251 -1.38 15.71 28.08
N ASP A 252 -0.82 14.52 28.29
CA ASP A 252 0.52 14.12 27.85
C ASP A 252 0.56 13.63 26.39
N ARG A 253 -0.61 13.48 25.75
CA ARG A 253 -0.76 12.90 24.41
C ARG A 253 -1.76 13.65 23.53
N PHE A 254 -1.52 13.60 22.22
CA PHE A 254 -2.43 14.17 21.22
C PHE A 254 -2.55 13.25 20.02
N PHE A 255 -3.76 13.10 19.48
CA PHE A 255 -4.03 12.20 18.37
C PHE A 255 -4.44 12.96 17.11
N ILE A 256 -3.78 12.67 16.00
CA ILE A 256 -4.15 13.16 14.68
C ILE A 256 -4.69 12.00 13.86
N VAL A 257 -5.92 12.15 13.36
CA VAL A 257 -6.50 11.25 12.37
C VAL A 257 -6.64 12.01 11.07
N VAL A 258 -5.95 11.60 10.01
CA VAL A 258 -5.96 12.30 8.72
C VAL A 258 -6.18 11.35 7.57
N GLY A 259 -7.17 11.63 6.73
CA GLY A 259 -7.41 10.81 5.55
C GLY A 259 -8.79 10.92 4.96
N SER A 260 -9.14 9.93 4.16
CA SER A 260 -10.46 9.80 3.52
C SER A 260 -10.79 8.33 3.31
N GLY A 261 -12.06 7.99 3.22
CA GLY A 261 -12.49 6.61 3.00
C GLY A 261 -13.96 6.40 3.31
N THR A 262 -14.43 5.17 3.17
CA THR A 262 -15.84 4.82 3.36
C THR A 262 -16.32 4.96 4.80
N GLU A 263 -15.42 4.90 5.77
CA GLU A 263 -15.70 5.05 7.19
C GLU A 263 -15.44 6.49 7.71
N PHE A 264 -14.98 7.42 6.83
CA PHE A 264 -14.77 8.83 7.22
C PHE A 264 -16.03 9.47 7.81
N PRO A 265 -17.24 9.30 7.24
CA PRO A 265 -18.46 9.88 7.84
C PRO A 265 -18.76 9.35 9.25
N LYS A 266 -18.39 8.11 9.54
CA LYS A 266 -18.57 7.49 10.86
C LYS A 266 -17.69 8.16 11.91
N ILE A 267 -16.39 8.25 11.63
CA ILE A 267 -15.46 8.89 12.56
C ILE A 267 -15.72 10.39 12.69
N GLN A 268 -16.12 11.06 11.61
CA GLN A 268 -16.50 12.47 11.63
C GLN A 268 -17.68 12.73 12.58
N LYS A 269 -18.76 11.94 12.50
CA LYS A 269 -19.90 12.02 13.43
C LYS A 269 -19.48 11.81 14.87
N TRP A 270 -18.51 10.89 15.10
CA TRP A 270 -18.00 10.68 16.44
C TRP A 270 -17.26 11.92 16.97
N PHE A 271 -16.40 12.56 16.16
CA PHE A 271 -15.70 13.80 16.53
C PHE A 271 -16.68 14.96 16.79
N GLU A 272 -17.70 15.12 15.95
CA GLU A 272 -18.73 16.15 16.09
C GLU A 272 -19.52 15.98 17.40
N ARG A 273 -19.85 14.74 17.76
CA ARG A 273 -20.62 14.42 18.97
C ARG A 273 -19.80 14.54 20.25
N ASN A 274 -18.57 14.04 20.25
CA ASN A 274 -17.78 13.87 21.48
C ASN A 274 -16.79 15.02 21.71
N GLN A 275 -16.43 15.78 20.68
CA GLN A 275 -15.53 16.94 20.74
C GLN A 275 -14.27 16.65 21.58
N PRO A 276 -13.47 15.62 21.25
CA PRO A 276 -12.35 15.19 22.07
C PRO A 276 -11.32 16.31 22.23
N LYS A 277 -10.81 16.48 23.47
CA LYS A 277 -9.91 17.57 23.83
C LYS A 277 -8.51 17.42 23.26
N ASN A 278 -8.04 16.18 23.13
CA ASN A 278 -6.69 15.84 22.71
C ASN A 278 -6.64 15.01 21.40
N ALA A 279 -7.64 15.16 20.54
CA ALA A 279 -7.64 14.54 19.24
C ALA A 279 -8.18 15.48 18.15
N ARG A 280 -7.73 15.29 16.91
CA ARG A 280 -8.18 16.07 15.76
C ARG A 280 -8.37 15.19 14.54
N LEU A 281 -9.48 15.41 13.82
CA LEU A 281 -9.76 14.77 12.53
C LEU A 281 -9.47 15.77 11.40
N LEU A 282 -8.71 15.35 10.42
CA LEU A 282 -8.40 16.10 9.21
C LEU A 282 -8.85 15.31 7.98
N SER A 283 -9.40 15.99 7.00
CA SER A 283 -9.62 15.42 5.67
C SER A 283 -8.28 15.12 4.97
N GLY A 284 -8.30 14.37 3.87
CA GLY A 284 -7.08 14.07 3.12
C GLY A 284 -6.32 15.33 2.69
N LEU A 285 -5.04 15.34 2.92
CA LEU A 285 -4.12 16.44 2.60
C LEU A 285 -3.35 16.17 1.30
N PRO A 286 -2.87 17.21 0.59
CA PRO A 286 -1.84 17.08 -0.43
C PRO A 286 -0.60 16.37 0.14
N LYS A 287 0.11 15.59 -0.70
CA LYS A 287 1.22 14.74 -0.24
C LYS A 287 2.29 15.50 0.56
N HIS A 288 2.70 16.68 0.09
CA HIS A 288 3.72 17.49 0.76
C HIS A 288 3.26 17.99 2.15
N GLU A 289 1.99 18.42 2.28
CA GLU A 289 1.43 18.82 3.57
C GLU A 289 1.27 17.64 4.53
N TYR A 290 0.86 16.48 3.98
CA TYR A 290 0.79 15.24 4.74
C TYR A 290 2.16 14.84 5.28
N ASP A 291 3.21 14.87 4.44
CA ASP A 291 4.57 14.53 4.86
C ASP A 291 5.10 15.48 5.95
N GLN A 292 4.84 16.78 5.83
CA GLN A 292 5.16 17.75 6.88
C GLN A 292 4.43 17.47 8.19
N LEU A 293 3.14 17.14 8.10
CA LEU A 293 2.35 16.78 9.28
C LEU A 293 2.89 15.51 9.94
N VAL A 294 3.16 14.44 9.17
CA VAL A 294 3.72 13.19 9.71
C VAL A 294 5.04 13.44 10.42
N GLN A 295 5.97 14.19 9.81
CA GLN A 295 7.25 14.55 10.41
C GLN A 295 7.12 15.40 11.69
N SER A 296 6.00 16.09 11.87
CA SER A 296 5.71 16.84 13.09
C SER A 296 5.18 16.01 14.24
N CYS A 297 4.79 14.75 13.96
CA CYS A 297 4.30 13.79 14.93
C CYS A 297 5.44 12.94 15.51
N ASP A 298 5.14 12.15 16.54
CA ASP A 298 6.14 11.38 17.27
C ASP A 298 5.95 9.88 17.15
N VAL A 299 4.72 9.40 16.86
CA VAL A 299 4.36 7.96 16.81
C VAL A 299 3.38 7.68 15.67
N GLY A 300 3.69 6.69 14.85
CA GLY A 300 2.79 6.22 13.80
C GLY A 300 1.80 5.17 14.33
N MET A 301 0.52 5.28 13.97
CA MET A 301 -0.50 4.30 14.34
C MET A 301 -0.95 3.48 13.13
N ILE A 302 -1.07 2.17 13.32
CA ILE A 302 -1.61 1.24 12.33
C ILE A 302 -2.75 0.46 12.96
N PHE A 303 -3.91 0.47 12.29
CA PHE A 303 -5.05 -0.36 12.68
C PHE A 303 -5.51 -1.22 11.52
N LEU A 304 -5.85 -2.47 11.79
CA LEU A 304 -6.51 -3.40 10.88
C LEU A 304 -7.72 -4.02 11.56
N ASP A 305 -8.71 -4.38 10.77
CA ASP A 305 -9.94 -5.00 11.25
C ASP A 305 -9.65 -6.42 11.76
N GLN A 306 -10.10 -6.75 12.97
CA GLN A 306 -9.88 -8.06 13.61
C GLN A 306 -10.48 -9.25 12.84
N ARG A 307 -11.41 -9.00 11.91
CA ARG A 307 -12.09 -10.06 11.14
C ARG A 307 -11.25 -10.64 10.01
N PHE A 308 -10.12 -10.04 9.69
CA PHE A 308 -9.29 -10.56 8.62
C PHE A 308 -8.78 -11.96 8.89
N THR A 309 -8.97 -12.84 7.91
CA THR A 309 -8.37 -14.18 7.85
C THR A 309 -7.19 -14.22 6.88
N ILE A 310 -6.97 -13.13 6.14
CA ILE A 310 -5.81 -12.92 5.28
C ILE A 310 -4.78 -12.05 5.98
N PRO A 311 -3.48 -12.27 5.78
CA PRO A 311 -2.47 -11.36 6.27
C PRO A 311 -2.46 -10.07 5.45
N ASN A 312 -2.84 -8.97 6.09
CA ASN A 312 -2.79 -7.63 5.50
C ASN A 312 -1.50 -6.90 5.90
N PHE A 313 -0.84 -6.24 4.95
CA PHE A 313 0.39 -5.51 5.22
C PHE A 313 0.27 -4.03 4.79
N PRO A 314 0.06 -3.08 5.73
CA PRO A 314 -0.25 -1.70 5.43
C PRO A 314 0.95 -0.91 4.92
N SER A 315 0.85 -0.29 3.75
CA SER A 315 1.92 0.52 3.13
C SER A 315 2.30 1.77 3.93
N ARG A 316 1.42 2.23 4.86
CA ARG A 316 1.72 3.41 5.69
C ARG A 316 2.91 3.19 6.64
N LEU A 317 3.22 1.94 6.96
CA LEU A 317 4.42 1.57 7.69
C LEU A 317 5.65 2.24 7.11
N LEU A 318 5.83 2.22 5.78
CA LEU A 318 7.01 2.77 5.11
C LEU A 318 7.23 4.26 5.42
N SER A 319 6.15 5.05 5.45
CA SER A 319 6.25 6.47 5.78
C SER A 319 6.65 6.72 7.23
N TYR A 320 6.17 5.88 8.16
CA TYR A 320 6.55 6.00 9.56
C TYR A 320 8.00 5.64 9.79
N LEU A 321 8.45 4.52 9.19
CA LEU A 321 9.84 4.09 9.28
C LEU A 321 10.80 5.11 8.61
N GLU A 322 10.39 5.69 7.48
CA GLU A 322 11.18 6.71 6.78
C GLU A 322 11.44 7.95 7.62
N PHE A 323 10.48 8.33 8.47
CA PHE A 323 10.58 9.49 9.35
C PHE A 323 11.04 9.13 10.77
N GLU A 324 11.69 7.99 10.94
CA GLU A 324 12.23 7.51 12.22
C GLU A 324 11.18 7.53 13.35
N MET A 325 9.93 7.18 13.01
CA MET A 325 8.84 7.11 13.96
C MET A 325 8.64 5.69 14.47
N PRO A 326 8.56 5.47 15.80
CA PRO A 326 8.08 4.21 16.33
C PRO A 326 6.63 3.98 15.90
N VAL A 327 6.25 2.70 15.82
CA VAL A 327 4.92 2.29 15.38
C VAL A 327 4.15 1.62 16.52
N ILE A 328 2.91 2.05 16.75
CA ILE A 328 1.95 1.26 17.54
C ILE A 328 0.94 0.65 16.58
N ALA A 329 0.84 -0.69 16.59
CA ALA A 329 -0.06 -1.42 15.71
C ALA A 329 -1.13 -2.19 16.48
N GLY A 330 -2.39 -2.01 16.08
CA GLY A 330 -3.54 -2.82 16.50
C GLY A 330 -4.07 -3.61 15.31
N THR A 331 -3.69 -4.90 15.18
CA THR A 331 -4.02 -5.70 14.01
C THR A 331 -4.63 -7.05 14.37
N ASP A 332 -5.17 -7.73 13.35
CA ASP A 332 -5.54 -9.14 13.47
C ASP A 332 -4.30 -10.04 13.69
N ARG A 333 -4.53 -11.30 14.08
CA ARG A 333 -3.46 -12.28 14.33
C ARG A 333 -2.89 -12.94 13.09
N ASN A 334 -3.53 -12.78 11.92
CA ASN A 334 -3.11 -13.45 10.70
C ASN A 334 -1.99 -12.71 9.97
N THR A 335 -1.88 -11.39 10.19
CA THR A 335 -0.73 -10.62 9.70
C THR A 335 0.50 -10.84 10.58
N ASP A 336 1.64 -10.97 9.95
CA ASP A 336 2.94 -11.05 10.62
C ASP A 336 3.52 -9.67 11.01
N LEU A 337 2.77 -8.59 10.76
CA LEU A 337 3.22 -7.22 11.05
C LEU A 337 3.57 -7.02 12.52
N GLY A 338 2.75 -7.54 13.44
CA GLY A 338 3.01 -7.44 14.89
C GLY A 338 4.34 -8.09 15.26
N LYS A 339 4.57 -9.33 14.78
CA LYS A 339 5.82 -10.07 14.98
C LYS A 339 7.02 -9.28 14.44
N ILE A 340 6.91 -8.76 13.21
CA ILE A 340 7.98 -7.98 12.58
C ILE A 340 8.32 -6.72 13.40
N ILE A 341 7.32 -6.01 13.90
CA ILE A 341 7.49 -4.81 14.74
C ILE A 341 8.25 -5.14 16.03
N GLU A 342 7.82 -6.17 16.73
CA GLU A 342 8.37 -6.53 18.05
C GLU A 342 9.76 -7.16 17.94
N GLU A 343 9.98 -8.11 17.02
CA GLU A 343 11.29 -8.77 16.82
C GLU A 343 12.38 -7.78 16.37
N ASN A 344 12.02 -6.72 15.66
CA ASN A 344 12.97 -5.71 15.20
C ASN A 344 12.96 -4.44 16.06
N ASN A 345 12.26 -4.44 17.18
CA ASN A 345 12.24 -3.37 18.18
C ASN A 345 12.00 -1.98 17.58
N PHE A 346 11.07 -1.85 16.60
CA PHE A 346 10.72 -0.56 16.05
C PHE A 346 9.30 -0.09 16.42
N GLY A 347 8.67 -0.76 17.37
CA GLY A 347 7.35 -0.39 17.87
C GLY A 347 6.75 -1.42 18.80
N LEU A 348 5.44 -1.31 19.01
CA LEU A 348 4.66 -2.14 19.92
C LEU A 348 3.39 -2.63 19.22
N TRP A 349 2.95 -3.84 19.56
CA TRP A 349 1.78 -4.46 18.96
C TRP A 349 0.76 -4.91 20.01
N ALA A 350 -0.51 -4.69 19.69
CA ALA A 350 -1.65 -5.27 20.38
C ALA A 350 -2.59 -5.94 19.37
N GLU A 351 -3.30 -6.97 19.78
CA GLU A 351 -4.37 -7.51 18.94
C GLU A 351 -5.49 -6.48 18.78
N SER A 352 -6.05 -6.39 17.57
CA SER A 352 -7.18 -5.48 17.31
C SER A 352 -8.37 -5.83 18.20
N GLY A 353 -8.79 -4.88 19.04
CA GLY A 353 -9.80 -5.06 20.07
C GLY A 353 -9.24 -5.15 21.49
N ASP A 354 -7.97 -5.44 21.67
CA ASP A 354 -7.32 -5.42 23.01
C ASP A 354 -6.98 -3.97 23.41
N LEU A 355 -7.97 -3.30 23.97
CA LEU A 355 -7.87 -1.89 24.37
C LEU A 355 -6.92 -1.70 25.55
N ASP A 356 -6.87 -2.65 26.48
CA ASP A 356 -6.04 -2.55 27.68
C ASP A 356 -4.56 -2.61 27.29
N LYS A 357 -4.16 -3.57 26.48
CA LYS A 357 -2.78 -3.68 25.97
C LYS A 357 -2.41 -2.47 25.12
N MET A 358 -3.32 -2.01 24.26
CA MET A 358 -3.09 -0.82 23.47
C MET A 358 -2.84 0.43 24.33
N ASN A 359 -3.62 0.62 25.39
CA ASN A 359 -3.43 1.75 26.31
C ASN A 359 -2.13 1.64 27.12
N GLN A 360 -1.74 0.44 27.55
CA GLN A 360 -0.43 0.20 28.18
C GLN A 360 0.72 0.60 27.25
N HIS A 361 0.63 0.25 25.98
CA HIS A 361 1.63 0.64 24.98
C HIS A 361 1.67 2.16 24.74
N ILE A 362 0.52 2.81 24.67
CA ILE A 362 0.43 4.27 24.55
C ILE A 362 1.04 4.95 25.79
N ASP A 363 0.71 4.48 27.00
CA ASP A 363 1.25 5.01 28.25
C ASP A 363 2.78 4.82 28.31
N TYR A 364 3.28 3.63 27.97
CA TYR A 364 4.72 3.36 27.87
C TYR A 364 5.45 4.31 26.94
N ILE A 365 4.91 4.50 25.73
CA ILE A 365 5.49 5.40 24.72
C ILE A 365 5.48 6.85 25.19
N CYS A 366 4.43 7.32 25.87
CA CYS A 366 4.38 8.69 26.39
C CYS A 366 5.44 8.93 27.47
N GLN A 367 5.70 7.95 28.33
CA GLN A 367 6.60 8.05 29.47
C GLN A 367 8.08 7.84 29.11
N ASN A 368 8.40 7.19 27.97
CA ASN A 368 9.75 6.78 27.62
C ASN A 368 10.25 7.39 26.30
N ALA A 369 10.78 8.62 26.39
CA ALA A 369 11.29 9.35 25.23
C ALA A 369 12.46 8.61 24.54
N ASP A 370 13.39 8.06 25.32
CA ASP A 370 14.56 7.34 24.81
C ASP A 370 14.15 6.08 24.07
N ALA A 371 13.16 5.33 24.58
CA ALA A 371 12.61 4.17 23.88
C ALA A 371 11.97 4.55 22.55
N ARG A 372 11.24 5.68 22.49
CA ARG A 372 10.69 6.21 21.21
C ARG A 372 11.79 6.47 20.19
N GLN A 373 12.86 7.13 20.61
CA GLN A 373 13.98 7.45 19.72
C GLN A 373 14.68 6.19 19.22
N LEU A 374 14.95 5.24 20.12
CA LEU A 374 15.57 3.98 19.76
C LEU A 374 14.71 3.15 18.78
N MET A 375 13.42 3.03 19.06
CA MET A 375 12.48 2.35 18.17
C MET A 375 12.40 3.02 16.79
N GLY A 376 12.40 4.35 16.74
CA GLY A 376 12.42 5.09 15.47
C GLY A 376 13.68 4.79 14.65
N ALA A 377 14.85 4.82 15.28
CA ALA A 377 16.12 4.51 14.63
C ALA A 377 16.18 3.05 14.12
N ASN A 378 15.68 2.10 14.90
CA ASN A 378 15.57 0.70 14.49
C ASN A 378 14.64 0.55 13.28
N GLY A 379 13.50 1.24 13.28
CA GLY A 379 12.55 1.24 12.18
C GLY A 379 13.16 1.78 10.88
N TYR A 380 13.93 2.87 10.96
CA TYR A 380 14.64 3.41 9.82
C TYR A 380 15.68 2.43 9.27
N SER A 381 16.46 1.79 10.14
CA SER A 381 17.42 0.75 9.76
C SER A 381 16.74 -0.44 9.08
N TYR A 382 15.59 -0.86 9.61
CA TYR A 382 14.78 -1.94 9.03
C TYR A 382 14.23 -1.58 7.64
N LEU A 383 13.79 -0.34 7.43
CA LEU A 383 13.36 0.17 6.12
C LEU A 383 14.49 0.01 5.08
N PHE A 384 15.71 0.42 5.41
CA PHE A 384 16.85 0.32 4.50
C PHE A 384 17.22 -1.11 4.16
N SER A 385 17.09 -2.04 5.09
CA SER A 385 17.44 -3.44 4.89
C SER A 385 16.38 -4.23 4.11
N HIS A 386 15.09 -3.81 4.13
CA HIS A 386 13.98 -4.64 3.65
C HIS A 386 13.04 -3.96 2.64
N TYR A 387 12.94 -2.62 2.67
CA TYR A 387 11.85 -1.92 1.97
C TYR A 387 12.32 -0.86 0.97
N THR A 388 13.58 -0.93 0.51
CA THR A 388 14.07 -0.04 -0.55
C THR A 388 13.67 -0.53 -1.93
N THR A 389 13.54 0.40 -2.89
CA THR A 389 13.31 0.05 -4.30
C THR A 389 14.43 -0.78 -4.89
N LYS A 390 15.67 -0.62 -4.40
CA LYS A 390 16.82 -1.46 -4.77
C LYS A 390 16.55 -2.92 -4.41
N HIS A 391 16.07 -3.18 -3.21
CA HIS A 391 15.76 -4.53 -2.74
C HIS A 391 14.69 -5.20 -3.60
N SER A 392 13.56 -4.50 -3.85
CA SER A 392 12.49 -5.01 -4.72
C SER A 392 12.97 -5.23 -6.16
N TYR A 393 13.80 -4.35 -6.70
CA TYR A 393 14.42 -4.50 -8.01
C TYR A 393 15.29 -5.76 -8.07
N GLU A 394 16.15 -5.98 -7.09
CA GLU A 394 17.06 -7.13 -7.03
C GLU A 394 16.28 -8.45 -6.95
N ILE A 395 15.22 -8.52 -6.13
CA ILE A 395 14.33 -9.69 -6.06
C ILE A 395 13.78 -10.03 -7.46
N ILE A 396 13.20 -9.05 -8.14
CA ILE A 396 12.62 -9.26 -9.47
C ILE A 396 13.71 -9.67 -10.48
N MET A 397 14.85 -9.00 -10.49
CA MET A 397 15.91 -9.21 -11.49
C MET A 397 16.71 -10.49 -11.30
N ASN A 398 16.72 -11.06 -10.10
CA ASN A 398 17.38 -12.35 -9.84
C ASN A 398 16.82 -13.50 -10.69
N HIS A 399 15.55 -13.44 -11.06
CA HIS A 399 14.94 -14.42 -11.96
C HIS A 399 15.51 -14.35 -13.37
N PHE A 400 15.90 -13.16 -13.86
CA PHE A 400 16.50 -12.98 -15.18
C PHE A 400 17.98 -13.39 -15.22
N LYS A 401 18.70 -13.25 -14.12
CA LYS A 401 20.11 -13.71 -14.00
C LYS A 401 20.20 -15.22 -14.03
N ARG A 402 19.29 -15.94 -13.36
CA ARG A 402 19.23 -17.41 -13.34
C ARG A 402 18.93 -17.98 -14.73
N ASP A 403 17.96 -17.41 -15.44
CA ASP A 403 17.59 -17.87 -16.79
C ASP A 403 18.76 -17.71 -17.79
N ALA A 404 19.56 -16.65 -17.69
CA ALA A 404 20.75 -16.45 -18.55
C ALA A 404 21.84 -17.51 -18.27
N GLN A 405 22.00 -17.96 -17.05
CA GLN A 405 22.95 -19.03 -16.70
C GLN A 405 22.47 -20.42 -17.16
N THR A 406 21.16 -20.68 -17.07
CA THR A 406 20.58 -21.97 -17.50
C THR A 406 20.54 -22.13 -19.03
N SER A 407 20.56 -21.02 -19.78
CA SER A 407 20.59 -21.03 -21.25
C SER A 407 22.00 -21.21 -21.85
N GLN A 408 23.05 -21.26 -21.00
CA GLN A 408 24.44 -21.50 -21.42
C GLN A 408 24.94 -22.94 -21.14
N ILE A 409 24.06 -23.77 -20.59
CA ILE A 409 24.28 -25.23 -20.39
C ILE A 409 23.40 -25.98 -21.42
#